data_04ed41bcb01579bbefd06ce6a3bac6c7
#
_entry.id   04ed41bcb01579bbefd06ce6a3bac6c7
#
_cell.length_a   1.000
_cell.length_b   1.000
_cell.length_c   1.000
_cell.angle_alpha   90.00
_cell.angle_beta   90.00
_cell.angle_gamma   90.00
#
_symmetry.space_group_name_H-M   'P 1'
#
loop_
_entity.id
_entity.type
_entity.pdbx_description
1 polymer ?
#
loop_
_entity_poly.entity_id
_entity_poly.type
_entity_poly.pdbx_seq_one_letter_code
_entity_poly.pdbx_strand_id
1 'polypeptide(L)'
;MNDHSKDSQTRYLREAAIVLAKEGFQSDEIHADRLCIQLDGSPLCEVTETGGVAYRNEDIDEPERIAAKDKVYEIVKTTAEYMRQLETAPSLKADGLEDGYKVLADFNGTVLAGVQSKHGVHFVTWDWAYGHTGVCHGHYFMENYAGAKQDF
;
A
#
# COMPACT_ATOMS: atom_id res chain seq x y z
N MET A 1 -14.04 -20.60 0.19
CA MET A 1 -13.04 -20.11 1.13
C MET A 1 -11.75 -19.63 0.49
N ASN A 2 -11.36 -20.26 -0.61
CA ASN A 2 -10.15 -19.83 -1.33
C ASN A 2 -10.30 -18.48 -2.05
N ASP A 3 -11.54 -18.05 -2.31
CA ASP A 3 -11.80 -16.82 -3.07
C ASP A 3 -11.40 -15.56 -2.34
N HIS A 4 -11.61 -15.49 -1.02
CA HIS A 4 -11.21 -14.34 -0.20
C HIS A 4 -9.70 -14.15 -0.18
N SER A 5 -8.96 -15.24 -0.04
CA SER A 5 -7.50 -15.20 -0.01
C SER A 5 -6.95 -14.75 -1.37
N LYS A 6 -7.51 -15.25 -2.48
CA LYS A 6 -7.10 -14.84 -3.82
C LYS A 6 -7.45 -13.38 -4.11
N ASP A 7 -8.61 -12.90 -3.67
CA ASP A 7 -9.01 -11.52 -3.86
C ASP A 7 -8.09 -10.57 -3.09
N SER A 8 -7.72 -10.93 -1.85
CA SER A 8 -6.76 -10.17 -1.05
C SER A 8 -5.40 -10.10 -1.71
N GLN A 9 -4.90 -11.24 -2.19
CA GLN A 9 -3.61 -11.32 -2.87
C GLN A 9 -3.61 -10.49 -4.16
N THR A 10 -4.69 -10.54 -4.93
CA THR A 10 -4.83 -9.77 -6.15
C THR A 10 -4.89 -8.27 -5.87
N ARG A 11 -5.64 -7.85 -4.85
CA ARG A 11 -5.72 -6.45 -4.46
C ARG A 11 -4.37 -5.92 -4.01
N TYR A 12 -3.64 -6.72 -3.22
CA TYR A 12 -2.30 -6.36 -2.78
C TYR A 12 -1.36 -6.17 -3.97
N LEU A 13 -1.35 -7.11 -4.91
CA LEU A 13 -0.47 -7.02 -6.09
C LEU A 13 -0.83 -5.82 -6.98
N ARG A 14 -2.11 -5.51 -7.11
CA ARG A 14 -2.56 -4.31 -7.84
C ARG A 14 -2.08 -3.03 -7.17
N GLU A 15 -2.19 -2.96 -5.86
CA GLU A 15 -1.70 -1.80 -5.11
C GLU A 15 -0.19 -1.67 -5.26
N ALA A 16 0.55 -2.79 -5.14
CA ALA A 16 1.99 -2.79 -5.33
C ALA A 16 2.38 -2.26 -6.71
N ALA A 17 1.66 -2.66 -7.76
CA ALA A 17 1.90 -2.17 -9.11
C ALA A 17 1.72 -0.66 -9.20
N ILE A 18 0.67 -0.12 -8.58
CA ILE A 18 0.39 1.32 -8.58
C ILE A 18 1.50 2.08 -7.87
N VAL A 19 1.89 1.64 -6.67
CA VAL A 19 2.93 2.30 -5.88
C VAL A 19 4.27 2.24 -6.58
N LEU A 20 4.63 1.08 -7.14
CA LEU A 20 5.89 0.90 -7.87
C LEU A 20 5.94 1.75 -9.13
N ALA A 21 4.81 1.90 -9.85
CA ALA A 21 4.76 2.77 -11.03
C ALA A 21 5.06 4.22 -10.68
N LYS A 22 4.61 4.70 -9.53
CA LYS A 22 4.88 6.06 -9.05
C LYS A 22 6.37 6.26 -8.73
N GLU A 23 7.07 5.18 -8.43
CA GLU A 23 8.51 5.20 -8.13
C GLU A 23 9.37 4.91 -9.36
N GLY A 24 8.77 4.82 -10.54
CA GLY A 24 9.48 4.66 -11.80
C GLY A 24 9.68 3.21 -12.25
N PHE A 25 9.09 2.25 -11.57
CA PHE A 25 9.19 0.84 -11.96
C PHE A 25 8.01 0.45 -12.86
N GLN A 26 8.30 -0.29 -13.91
CA GLN A 26 7.29 -0.84 -14.79
C GLN A 26 6.93 -2.25 -14.35
N SER A 27 5.67 -2.62 -14.52
CA SER A 27 5.21 -3.97 -14.22
C SER A 27 4.33 -4.51 -15.33
N ASP A 28 4.37 -5.83 -15.50
CA ASP A 28 3.46 -6.53 -16.39
C ASP A 28 2.15 -6.86 -15.67
N GLU A 29 1.20 -7.43 -16.40
CA GLU A 29 -0.03 -7.92 -15.79
C GLU A 29 0.28 -9.02 -14.78
N ILE A 30 -0.57 -9.11 -13.74
CA ILE A 30 -0.43 -10.16 -12.72
C ILE A 30 -0.64 -11.51 -13.41
N HIS A 31 0.34 -12.40 -13.25
CA HIS A 31 0.33 -13.72 -13.85
C HIS A 31 0.77 -14.76 -12.83
N ALA A 32 -0.03 -15.81 -12.66
CA ALA A 32 0.24 -16.90 -11.71
C ALA A 32 0.52 -16.39 -10.29
N ASP A 33 -0.26 -15.39 -9.85
CA ASP A 33 -0.15 -14.73 -8.54
C ASP A 33 1.19 -14.05 -8.32
N ARG A 34 1.82 -13.59 -9.40
CA ARG A 34 3.09 -12.85 -9.35
C ARG A 34 3.03 -11.61 -10.23
N LEU A 35 3.79 -10.61 -9.83
CA LEU A 35 3.91 -9.35 -10.55
C LEU A 35 5.36 -9.19 -10.98
N CYS A 36 5.62 -9.24 -12.28
CA CYS A 36 6.97 -9.06 -12.83
C CYS A 36 7.30 -7.58 -12.89
N ILE A 37 8.43 -7.19 -12.32
CA ILE A 37 8.89 -5.81 -12.27
C ILE A 37 10.05 -5.63 -13.24
N GLN A 38 10.00 -4.57 -14.02
CA GLN A 38 11.02 -4.22 -15.01
C GLN A 38 11.65 -2.88 -14.65
N LEU A 39 12.94 -2.78 -14.96
CA LEU A 39 13.69 -1.54 -14.83
C LEU A 39 14.39 -1.28 -16.16
N ASP A 40 14.14 -0.11 -16.75
CA ASP A 40 14.71 0.29 -18.04
C ASP A 40 14.47 -0.74 -19.17
N GLY A 41 13.28 -1.36 -19.14
CA GLY A 41 12.87 -2.33 -20.15
C GLY A 41 13.41 -3.74 -19.96
N SER A 42 14.15 -3.99 -18.88
CA SER A 42 14.72 -5.31 -18.56
C SER A 42 14.09 -5.88 -17.30
N PRO A 43 13.88 -7.21 -17.21
CA PRO A 43 13.39 -7.83 -15.99
C PRO A 43 14.30 -7.54 -14.80
N LEU A 44 13.72 -7.18 -13.68
CA LEU A 44 14.46 -6.92 -12.43
C LEU A 44 14.16 -7.98 -11.38
N CYS A 45 12.88 -8.18 -11.07
CA CYS A 45 12.45 -9.10 -10.02
C CYS A 45 10.97 -9.39 -10.17
N GLU A 46 10.46 -10.28 -9.33
CA GLU A 46 9.03 -10.60 -9.26
C GLU A 46 8.54 -10.39 -7.84
N VAL A 47 7.38 -9.75 -7.72
CA VAL A 47 6.67 -9.61 -6.44
C VAL A 47 5.76 -10.81 -6.26
N THR A 48 5.87 -11.49 -5.14
CA THR A 48 5.07 -12.69 -4.84
C THR A 48 3.80 -12.33 -4.09
N GLU A 49 2.84 -13.23 -4.10
CA GLU A 49 1.55 -13.05 -3.42
C GLU A 49 1.66 -12.96 -1.90
N THR A 50 2.80 -13.35 -1.34
CA THR A 50 3.04 -13.31 0.11
C THR A 50 3.79 -12.06 0.57
N GLY A 51 4.07 -11.13 -0.35
CA GLY A 51 4.81 -9.92 0.00
C GLY A 51 6.31 -10.05 -0.08
N GLY A 52 6.79 -11.11 -0.74
CA GLY A 52 8.21 -11.31 -0.98
C GLY A 52 8.64 -10.82 -2.35
N VAL A 53 9.94 -10.82 -2.59
CA VAL A 53 10.54 -10.47 -3.87
C VAL A 53 11.47 -11.60 -4.30
N ALA A 54 11.19 -12.17 -5.47
CA ALA A 54 12.02 -13.20 -6.09
C ALA A 54 12.82 -12.58 -7.23
N TYR A 55 14.05 -13.00 -7.40
CA TYR A 55 14.93 -12.46 -8.44
C TYR A 55 15.93 -13.50 -8.90
N ARG A 56 16.50 -13.27 -10.10
CA ARG A 56 17.62 -14.08 -10.62
C ARG A 56 18.90 -13.28 -10.45
N ASN A 57 19.99 -13.96 -10.09
CA ASN A 57 21.29 -13.29 -9.88
C ASN A 57 21.74 -12.53 -11.13
N GLU A 58 21.44 -13.03 -12.31
CA GLU A 58 21.78 -12.38 -13.58
C GLU A 58 21.05 -11.05 -13.81
N ASP A 59 19.89 -10.86 -13.19
CA ASP A 59 19.11 -9.63 -13.32
C ASP A 59 19.54 -8.56 -12.32
N ILE A 60 20.34 -8.91 -11.31
CA ILE A 60 20.82 -7.98 -10.28
C ILE A 60 22.35 -8.02 -10.16
N ASP A 61 23.05 -8.22 -11.27
CA ASP A 61 24.51 -8.37 -11.28
C ASP A 61 25.27 -7.03 -11.15
N GLU A 62 24.55 -5.90 -11.25
CA GLU A 62 25.15 -4.57 -11.10
C GLU A 62 24.68 -3.89 -9.81
N PRO A 63 25.51 -3.06 -9.15
CA PRO A 63 25.11 -2.37 -7.91
C PRO A 63 23.82 -1.56 -8.03
N GLU A 64 23.60 -0.91 -9.17
CA GLU A 64 22.38 -0.14 -9.41
C GLU A 64 21.13 -1.02 -9.42
N ARG A 65 21.24 -2.22 -9.96
CA ARG A 65 20.13 -3.16 -10.01
C ARG A 65 19.87 -3.80 -8.65
N ILE A 66 20.92 -4.05 -7.88
CA ILE A 66 20.77 -4.52 -6.49
C ILE A 66 20.03 -3.47 -5.66
N ALA A 67 20.45 -2.21 -5.77
CA ALA A 67 19.80 -1.11 -5.05
C ALA A 67 18.32 -0.95 -5.47
N ALA A 68 18.03 -1.08 -6.76
CA ALA A 68 16.67 -1.03 -7.27
C ALA A 68 15.81 -2.17 -6.74
N LYS A 69 16.34 -3.39 -6.71
CA LYS A 69 15.64 -4.56 -6.15
C LYS A 69 15.37 -4.35 -4.65
N ASP A 70 16.31 -3.80 -3.91
CA ASP A 70 16.15 -3.51 -2.49
C ASP A 70 15.05 -2.46 -2.27
N LYS A 71 14.97 -1.46 -3.14
CA LYS A 71 13.91 -0.45 -3.10
C LYS A 71 12.55 -1.08 -3.37
N VAL A 72 12.45 -1.96 -4.35
CA VAL A 72 11.22 -2.71 -4.63
C VAL A 72 10.79 -3.50 -3.39
N TYR A 73 11.73 -4.18 -2.75
CA TYR A 73 11.46 -4.97 -1.55
C TYR A 73 10.87 -4.10 -0.42
N GLU A 74 11.45 -2.93 -0.16
CA GLU A 74 10.96 -2.02 0.88
C GLU A 74 9.56 -1.50 0.55
N ILE A 75 9.31 -1.13 -0.70
CA ILE A 75 7.99 -0.67 -1.14
C ILE A 75 6.95 -1.77 -0.98
N VAL A 76 7.28 -2.98 -1.40
CA VAL A 76 6.39 -4.15 -1.33
C VAL A 76 6.08 -4.50 0.12
N LYS A 77 7.08 -4.47 0.99
CA LYS A 77 6.92 -4.75 2.41
C LYS A 77 5.96 -3.76 3.08
N THR A 78 6.12 -2.48 2.79
CA THR A 78 5.25 -1.43 3.31
C THR A 78 3.83 -1.58 2.78
N THR A 79 3.68 -1.86 1.48
CA THR A 79 2.38 -2.09 0.84
C THR A 79 1.66 -3.28 1.47
N ALA A 80 2.37 -4.38 1.71
CA ALA A 80 1.79 -5.56 2.35
C ALA A 80 1.32 -5.25 3.77
N GLU A 81 2.05 -4.41 4.51
CA GLU A 81 1.68 -4.02 5.86
C GLU A 81 0.34 -3.30 5.87
N TYR A 82 0.20 -2.21 5.11
CA TYR A 82 -1.05 -1.45 5.18
C TYR A 82 -2.22 -2.14 4.49
N MET A 83 -2.00 -2.92 3.44
CA MET A 83 -3.07 -3.68 2.80
C MET A 83 -3.64 -4.74 3.74
N ARG A 84 -2.79 -5.38 4.54
CA ARG A 84 -3.22 -6.35 5.55
C ARG A 84 -4.06 -5.67 6.62
N GLN A 85 -3.65 -4.48 7.08
CA GLN A 85 -4.41 -3.70 8.06
C GLN A 85 -5.77 -3.26 7.51
N LEU A 86 -5.82 -2.82 6.25
CA LEU A 86 -7.06 -2.38 5.62
C LEU A 86 -8.11 -3.49 5.54
N GLU A 87 -7.70 -4.74 5.37
CA GLU A 87 -8.63 -5.87 5.26
C GLU A 87 -9.44 -6.09 6.53
N THR A 88 -8.82 -5.87 7.68
CA THR A 88 -9.46 -6.12 8.98
C THR A 88 -9.90 -4.83 9.68
N ALA A 89 -9.55 -3.66 9.13
CA ALA A 89 -9.84 -2.38 9.75
C ALA A 89 -11.34 -2.07 9.69
N PRO A 90 -11.90 -1.51 10.78
CA PRO A 90 -13.29 -1.07 10.77
C PRO A 90 -13.48 0.16 9.89
N SER A 91 -14.71 0.34 9.41
CA SER A 91 -15.05 1.53 8.65
C SER A 91 -15.05 2.76 9.56
N LEU A 92 -14.51 3.87 9.06
CA LEU A 92 -14.56 5.15 9.74
C LEU A 92 -15.89 5.83 9.37
N LYS A 93 -16.73 6.03 10.38
CA LYS A 93 -18.00 6.72 10.21
C LYS A 93 -17.95 8.06 10.92
N ALA A 94 -18.14 9.12 10.17
CA ALA A 94 -18.17 10.48 10.69
C ALA A 94 -19.08 11.34 9.84
N ASP A 95 -19.74 12.30 10.46
CA ASP A 95 -20.64 13.20 9.76
C ASP A 95 -19.89 14.01 8.70
N GLY A 96 -20.43 14.06 7.49
CA GLY A 96 -19.85 14.80 6.37
C GLY A 96 -18.65 14.12 5.70
N LEU A 97 -18.28 12.92 6.13
CA LEU A 97 -17.17 12.16 5.56
C LEU A 97 -17.70 11.19 4.51
N GLU A 98 -16.96 11.11 3.38
CA GLU A 98 -17.26 10.14 2.33
C GLU A 98 -17.11 8.71 2.83
N ASP A 99 -17.83 7.79 2.22
CA ASP A 99 -17.70 6.36 2.53
C ASP A 99 -16.36 5.81 2.03
N GLY A 100 -15.93 4.70 2.64
CA GLY A 100 -14.76 3.98 2.20
C GLY A 100 -13.52 4.14 3.06
N TYR A 101 -13.50 5.12 3.96
CA TYR A 101 -12.38 5.27 4.88
C TYR A 101 -12.38 4.15 5.92
N LYS A 102 -11.20 3.62 6.18
CA LYS A 102 -10.97 2.59 7.21
C LYS A 102 -10.11 3.16 8.32
N VAL A 103 -10.42 2.76 9.56
CA VAL A 103 -9.64 3.16 10.73
C VAL A 103 -8.44 2.23 10.84
N LEU A 104 -7.24 2.76 10.63
CA LEU A 104 -5.99 2.01 10.77
C LEU A 104 -5.45 2.09 12.19
N ALA A 105 -5.63 3.22 12.85
CA ALA A 105 -5.25 3.42 14.24
C ALA A 105 -6.10 4.55 14.84
N ASP A 106 -6.40 4.44 16.14
CA ASP A 106 -7.18 5.43 16.87
C ASP A 106 -6.62 5.51 18.29
N PHE A 107 -6.06 6.65 18.62
CA PHE A 107 -5.41 6.83 19.92
C PHE A 107 -5.41 8.30 20.33
N ASN A 108 -5.79 8.54 21.57
CA ASN A 108 -5.67 9.84 22.22
C ASN A 108 -6.34 11.00 21.44
N GLY A 109 -7.50 10.71 20.86
CA GLY A 109 -8.28 11.73 20.14
C GLY A 109 -7.88 11.94 18.69
N THR A 110 -6.88 11.20 18.19
CA THR A 110 -6.45 11.25 16.78
C THR A 110 -6.71 9.92 16.10
N VAL A 111 -7.12 9.96 14.85
CA VAL A 111 -7.37 8.77 14.04
C VAL A 111 -6.51 8.79 12.78
N LEU A 112 -5.86 7.66 12.49
CA LEU A 112 -5.19 7.42 11.22
C LEU A 112 -6.12 6.59 10.35
N ALA A 113 -6.46 7.10 9.18
CA ALA A 113 -7.38 6.45 8.27
C ALA A 113 -6.77 6.25 6.89
N GLY A 114 -7.27 5.25 6.17
CA GLY A 114 -6.92 4.99 4.80
C GLY A 114 -8.16 4.78 3.94
N VAL A 115 -8.06 5.17 2.68
CA VAL A 115 -9.13 4.96 1.69
C VAL A 115 -8.50 4.42 0.42
N GLN A 116 -9.11 3.39 -0.14
CA GLN A 116 -8.66 2.81 -1.41
C GLN A 116 -9.31 3.56 -2.57
N SER A 117 -8.49 3.99 -3.52
CA SER A 117 -8.96 4.63 -4.74
C SER A 117 -8.36 3.94 -5.97
N LYS A 118 -8.78 4.34 -7.16
CA LYS A 118 -8.19 3.84 -8.40
C LYS A 118 -6.73 4.26 -8.59
N HIS A 119 -6.27 5.24 -7.80
CA HIS A 119 -4.89 5.73 -7.82
C HIS A 119 -4.06 5.19 -6.66
N GLY A 120 -4.55 4.18 -5.95
CA GLY A 120 -3.91 3.59 -4.79
C GLY A 120 -4.58 3.97 -3.49
N VAL A 121 -4.02 3.52 -2.39
CA VAL A 121 -4.50 3.85 -1.05
C VAL A 121 -3.96 5.21 -0.64
N HIS A 122 -4.83 6.06 -0.11
CA HIS A 122 -4.46 7.37 0.41
C HIS A 122 -4.68 7.41 1.92
N PHE A 123 -3.82 8.12 2.62
CA PHE A 123 -3.80 8.18 4.08
C PHE A 123 -4.06 9.59 4.58
N VAL A 124 -4.71 9.66 5.73
CA VAL A 124 -5.02 10.93 6.39
C VAL A 124 -5.04 10.71 7.89
N THR A 125 -4.64 11.74 8.64
CA THR A 125 -4.85 11.80 10.09
C THR A 125 -5.87 12.89 10.38
N TRP A 126 -6.80 12.60 11.30
CA TRP A 126 -7.79 13.57 11.77
C TRP A 126 -7.84 13.56 13.29
N ASP A 127 -8.28 14.68 13.84
CA ASP A 127 -8.70 14.74 15.24
C ASP A 127 -10.19 14.44 15.31
N TRP A 128 -10.59 13.69 16.34
CA TRP A 128 -12.01 13.46 16.60
C TRP A 128 -12.68 14.75 17.08
N ALA A 129 -13.89 14.95 16.65
CA ALA A 129 -14.73 16.09 17.03
C ALA A 129 -16.12 15.61 17.43
N TYR A 130 -16.82 16.43 18.22
CA TYR A 130 -18.22 16.19 18.58
C TYR A 130 -18.47 14.80 19.19
N GLY A 131 -17.60 14.36 20.11
CA GLY A 131 -17.76 13.07 20.78
C GLY A 131 -17.62 11.88 19.83
N HIS A 132 -16.69 11.94 18.88
CA HIS A 132 -16.45 10.91 17.87
C HIS A 132 -17.54 10.80 16.79
N THR A 133 -18.39 11.82 16.62
CA THR A 133 -19.37 11.85 15.52
C THR A 133 -18.83 12.54 14.27
N GLY A 134 -17.76 13.32 14.40
CA GLY A 134 -17.12 13.99 13.27
C GLY A 134 -15.62 14.00 13.41
N VAL A 135 -14.94 14.48 12.37
CA VAL A 135 -13.48 14.62 12.35
C VAL A 135 -13.10 16.02 11.87
N CYS A 136 -11.93 16.49 12.30
CA CYS A 136 -11.43 17.81 11.95
C CYS A 136 -9.90 17.82 11.88
N HIS A 137 -9.33 18.93 11.40
CA HIS A 137 -7.88 19.13 11.31
C HIS A 137 -7.18 18.03 10.51
N GLY A 138 -7.72 17.73 9.32
CA GLY A 138 -7.17 16.66 8.49
C GLY A 138 -5.78 16.96 7.95
N HIS A 139 -4.84 16.03 8.15
CA HIS A 139 -3.52 16.04 7.51
C HIS A 139 -3.51 14.92 6.47
N TYR A 140 -3.46 15.31 5.20
CA TYR A 140 -3.57 14.38 4.07
C TYR A 140 -2.18 14.01 3.57
N PHE A 141 -1.88 12.73 3.52
CA PHE A 141 -0.57 12.22 3.15
C PHE A 141 -0.56 11.53 1.79
N MET A 142 -1.71 11.46 1.11
CA MET A 142 -1.88 10.74 -0.15
C MET A 142 -1.37 9.30 0.03
N GLU A 143 -0.39 8.86 -0.75
CA GLU A 143 0.18 7.52 -0.67
C GLU A 143 1.29 7.36 0.38
N ASN A 144 1.64 8.43 1.11
CA ASN A 144 2.75 8.41 2.07
C ASN A 144 2.32 7.79 3.41
N TYR A 145 2.26 6.47 3.47
CA TYR A 145 1.90 5.74 4.68
C TYR A 145 2.86 6.00 5.84
N ALA A 146 4.17 5.99 5.57
CA ALA A 146 5.18 6.23 6.61
C ALA A 146 5.03 7.62 7.23
N GLY A 147 4.77 8.66 6.41
CA GLY A 147 4.53 10.01 6.90
C GLY A 147 3.26 10.10 7.74
N ALA A 148 2.17 9.44 7.33
CA ALA A 148 0.92 9.42 8.07
C ALA A 148 1.09 8.73 9.44
N LYS A 149 1.81 7.62 9.48
CA LYS A 149 2.12 6.91 10.75
C LYS A 149 2.94 7.79 11.68
N GLN A 150 3.90 8.53 11.14
CA GLN A 150 4.75 9.40 11.94
C GLN A 150 3.96 10.60 12.50
N ASP A 151 3.04 11.16 11.72
CA ASP A 151 2.18 12.27 12.16
C ASP A 151 1.17 11.81 13.23
N PHE A 152 0.68 10.60 13.09
CA PHE A 152 -0.27 10.01 14.04
C PHE A 152 0.35 9.82 15.43
#